data_b9645560998a6fc4412aeef1afa8f5d8
#
_entry.id   b9645560998a6fc4412aeef1afa8f5d8
#
_cell.length_a   1.000
_cell.length_b   1.000
_cell.length_c   1.000
_cell.angle_alpha   90.00
_cell.angle_beta   90.00
_cell.angle_gamma   90.00
#
_symmetry.space_group_name_H-M   'P 1'
#
loop_
_entity.id
_entity.type
_entity.pdbx_description
1 polymer ?
#
loop_
_entity_poly.entity_id
_entity_poly.type
_entity_poly.pdbx_seq_one_letter_code
_entity_poly.pdbx_strand_id
1 'polypeptide(L)'
;MANNDDAKYVEQTKMLAGKPYFGGDPYLTELRKQSQERTANLAVVRNEPEKYSAAIRELLGTVGDDKAIMESPVFFDYGCNTHVGKRFYMNAMCVILDCARVDIGDDVLFGPSVQVYTAEHPVDPAARLTGVESARPIKIGDNVWVGGGAIILPGVTIGNGVTIGAGSVVTKDVPDNVVVVGNPARIVKHV
;
A
#
# COMPACT_ATOMS: atom_id res chain seq x y z
N MET A 1 -0.77 -3.00 -37.47
CA MET A 1 0.19 -2.04 -36.87
C MET A 1 -0.28 -1.85 -35.44
N ALA A 2 0.42 -2.41 -34.46
CA ALA A 2 0.13 -2.17 -33.06
C ALA A 2 0.35 -0.68 -32.78
N ASN A 3 -0.62 -0.01 -32.14
CA ASN A 3 -0.53 1.39 -31.82
C ASN A 3 0.68 1.62 -30.90
N ASN A 4 1.47 2.67 -31.17
CA ASN A 4 2.62 3.08 -30.35
C ASN A 4 2.25 3.35 -28.88
N ASP A 5 0.97 3.59 -28.58
CA ASP A 5 0.44 3.77 -27.21
C ASP A 5 0.40 2.47 -26.41
N ASP A 6 0.18 1.31 -27.04
CA ASP A 6 0.15 0.02 -26.32
C ASP A 6 1.55 -0.35 -25.75
N ALA A 7 2.60 0.05 -26.44
CA ALA A 7 3.98 -0.23 -26.00
C ALA A 7 4.35 0.51 -24.71
N LYS A 8 3.80 1.70 -24.47
CA LYS A 8 4.08 2.53 -23.29
C LYS A 8 3.61 1.91 -21.98
N TYR A 9 2.54 1.13 -22.01
CA TYR A 9 1.89 0.58 -20.80
C TYR A 9 2.21 -0.90 -20.53
N VAL A 10 3.12 -1.49 -21.31
CA VAL A 10 3.43 -2.92 -21.21
C VAL A 10 3.89 -3.33 -19.83
N GLU A 11 4.86 -2.61 -19.25
CA GLU A 11 5.40 -2.96 -17.93
C GLU A 11 4.40 -2.69 -16.82
N GLN A 12 3.59 -1.63 -16.90
CA GLN A 12 2.48 -1.40 -15.96
C GLN A 12 1.44 -2.53 -16.03
N THR A 13 1.07 -2.96 -17.24
CA THR A 13 0.11 -4.06 -17.42
C THR A 13 0.63 -5.37 -16.81
N LYS A 14 1.92 -5.67 -16.98
CA LYS A 14 2.57 -6.82 -16.34
C LYS A 14 2.55 -6.69 -14.83
N MET A 15 2.97 -5.53 -14.31
CA MET A 15 3.00 -5.21 -12.88
C MET A 15 1.65 -5.45 -12.22
N LEU A 16 0.59 -4.85 -12.76
CA LEU A 16 -0.77 -4.98 -12.23
C LEU A 16 -1.35 -6.38 -12.38
N ALA A 17 -0.88 -7.15 -13.36
CA ALA A 17 -1.25 -8.56 -13.53
C ALA A 17 -0.44 -9.54 -12.67
N GLY A 18 0.45 -9.05 -11.79
CA GLY A 18 1.33 -9.88 -10.96
C GLY A 18 2.39 -10.66 -11.75
N LYS A 19 2.66 -10.24 -12.98
CA LYS A 19 3.70 -10.84 -13.83
C LYS A 19 5.04 -10.14 -13.59
N PRO A 20 6.17 -10.82 -13.87
CA PRO A 20 7.47 -10.16 -13.86
C PRO A 20 7.51 -8.94 -14.77
N TYR A 21 7.98 -7.81 -14.26
CA TYR A 21 8.06 -6.54 -14.97
C TYR A 21 9.41 -5.85 -14.70
N PHE A 22 9.78 -4.87 -15.51
CA PHE A 22 10.99 -4.08 -15.32
C PHE A 22 10.67 -2.80 -14.53
N GLY A 23 11.10 -2.76 -13.26
CA GLY A 23 10.79 -1.63 -12.35
C GLY A 23 11.42 -0.29 -12.77
N GLY A 24 12.48 -0.32 -13.60
CA GLY A 24 13.13 0.87 -14.17
C GLY A 24 12.46 1.42 -15.43
N ASP A 25 11.29 0.92 -15.83
CA ASP A 25 10.55 1.43 -16.99
C ASP A 25 10.29 2.94 -16.88
N PRO A 26 10.51 3.71 -17.97
CA PRO A 26 10.34 5.18 -17.93
C PRO A 26 8.92 5.63 -17.54
N TYR A 27 7.87 4.90 -17.97
CA TYR A 27 6.51 5.25 -17.62
C TYR A 27 6.21 4.97 -16.14
N LEU A 28 6.65 3.84 -15.60
CA LEU A 28 6.55 3.53 -14.18
C LEU A 28 7.31 4.54 -13.33
N THR A 29 8.48 4.99 -13.79
CA THR A 29 9.28 6.01 -13.12
C THR A 29 8.55 7.36 -13.06
N GLU A 30 7.89 7.75 -14.15
CA GLU A 30 7.08 8.98 -14.18
C GLU A 30 5.87 8.89 -13.24
N LEU A 31 5.19 7.74 -13.18
CA LEU A 31 4.08 7.54 -12.24
C LEU A 31 4.53 7.67 -10.78
N ARG A 32 5.69 7.10 -10.41
CA ARG A 32 6.25 7.25 -9.05
C ARG A 32 6.58 8.71 -8.73
N LYS A 33 7.12 9.46 -9.69
CA LYS A 33 7.38 10.89 -9.51
C LYS A 33 6.09 11.67 -9.24
N GLN A 34 5.04 11.43 -10.03
CA GLN A 34 3.72 12.04 -9.80
C GLN A 34 3.14 11.68 -8.43
N SER A 35 3.30 10.43 -7.97
CA SER A 35 2.91 10.01 -6.62
C SER A 35 3.65 10.80 -5.54
N GLN A 36 4.96 11.00 -5.69
CA GLN A 36 5.76 11.78 -4.75
C GLN A 36 5.31 13.25 -4.68
N GLU A 37 5.01 13.87 -5.82
CA GLU A 37 4.49 15.24 -5.89
C GLU A 37 3.12 15.37 -5.21
N ARG A 38 2.19 14.43 -5.46
CA ARG A 38 0.88 14.37 -4.81
C ARG A 38 0.99 14.15 -3.31
N THR A 39 1.87 13.25 -2.89
CA THR A 39 2.13 12.96 -1.47
C THR A 39 2.68 14.19 -0.74
N ALA A 40 3.60 14.92 -1.35
CA ALA A 40 4.13 16.16 -0.78
C ALA A 40 3.04 17.24 -0.64
N ASN A 41 2.10 17.32 -1.58
CA ASN A 41 0.99 18.27 -1.54
C ASN A 41 0.07 18.06 -0.32
N LEU A 42 -0.07 16.83 0.20
CA LEU A 42 -0.88 16.57 1.40
C LEU A 42 -0.44 17.42 2.60
N ALA A 43 0.86 17.56 2.82
CA ALA A 43 1.39 18.39 3.90
C ALA A 43 1.07 19.89 3.69
N VAL A 44 1.08 20.34 2.45
CA VAL A 44 0.82 21.76 2.10
C VAL A 44 -0.64 22.12 2.38
N VAL A 45 -1.57 21.26 1.98
CA VAL A 45 -3.02 21.54 2.09
C VAL A 45 -3.65 21.02 3.38
N ARG A 46 -2.87 20.49 4.33
CA ARG A 46 -3.33 19.81 5.55
C ARG A 46 -4.39 20.59 6.36
N ASN A 47 -4.27 21.91 6.40
CA ASN A 47 -5.15 22.78 7.17
C ASN A 47 -6.35 23.34 6.36
N GLU A 48 -6.53 22.88 5.13
CA GLU A 48 -7.63 23.28 4.24
C GLU A 48 -8.51 22.05 3.95
N PRO A 49 -9.58 21.78 4.73
CA PRO A 49 -10.29 20.50 4.73
C PRO A 49 -10.74 20.00 3.34
N GLU A 50 -11.32 20.90 2.53
CA GLU A 50 -11.80 20.55 1.19
C GLU A 50 -10.65 20.22 0.24
N LYS A 51 -9.57 21.01 0.25
CA LYS A 51 -8.38 20.75 -0.57
C LYS A 51 -7.64 19.50 -0.11
N TYR A 52 -7.61 19.27 1.20
CA TYR A 52 -6.99 18.08 1.77
C TYR A 52 -7.72 16.79 1.35
N SER A 53 -9.06 16.77 1.46
CA SER A 53 -9.88 15.65 0.98
C SER A 53 -9.72 15.43 -0.52
N ALA A 54 -9.69 16.50 -1.32
CA ALA A 54 -9.44 16.41 -2.76
C ALA A 54 -8.05 15.83 -3.06
N ALA A 55 -7.00 16.28 -2.35
CA ALA A 55 -5.63 15.79 -2.54
C ALA A 55 -5.48 14.29 -2.19
N ILE A 56 -6.17 13.80 -1.15
CA ILE A 56 -6.23 12.37 -0.85
C ILE A 56 -6.89 11.59 -2.00
N ARG A 57 -7.98 12.08 -2.55
CA ARG A 57 -8.67 11.45 -3.69
C ARG A 57 -7.85 11.49 -4.99
N GLU A 58 -7.01 12.51 -5.17
CA GLU A 58 -6.10 12.60 -6.30
C GLU A 58 -4.93 11.60 -6.18
N LEU A 59 -4.45 11.34 -4.96
CA LEU A 59 -3.36 10.40 -4.70
C LEU A 59 -3.82 8.95 -4.79
N LEU A 60 -4.94 8.61 -4.16
CA LEU A 60 -5.40 7.22 -4.01
C LEU A 60 -6.31 6.77 -5.15
N GLY A 61 -6.34 5.46 -5.41
CA GLY A 61 -7.20 4.84 -6.41
C GLY A 61 -8.69 5.01 -6.11
N THR A 62 -9.10 4.76 -4.86
CA THR A 62 -10.46 5.08 -4.36
C THR A 62 -10.43 5.42 -2.88
N VAL A 63 -11.38 6.27 -2.46
CA VAL A 63 -11.58 6.69 -1.06
C VAL A 63 -13.06 6.59 -0.72
N GLY A 64 -13.40 5.82 0.32
CA GLY A 64 -14.77 5.48 0.68
C GLY A 64 -15.62 6.65 1.18
N ASP A 65 -15.01 7.64 1.84
CA ASP A 65 -15.67 8.88 2.29
C ASP A 65 -14.68 10.04 2.45
N ASP A 66 -15.18 11.22 2.89
CA ASP A 66 -14.37 12.42 3.10
C ASP A 66 -13.68 12.47 4.49
N LYS A 67 -13.76 11.38 5.26
CA LYS A 67 -13.21 11.29 6.62
C LYS A 67 -11.85 10.57 6.64
N ALA A 68 -11.29 10.24 5.48
CA ALA A 68 -9.94 9.69 5.40
C ALA A 68 -8.92 10.72 5.89
N ILE A 69 -8.00 10.30 6.76
CA ILE A 69 -6.93 11.13 7.31
C ILE A 69 -5.60 10.44 7.14
N MET A 70 -4.61 11.15 6.62
CA MET A 70 -3.23 10.68 6.50
C MET A 70 -2.27 11.72 7.09
N GLU A 71 -1.63 11.41 8.20
CA GLU A 71 -0.68 12.33 8.85
C GLU A 71 0.66 12.34 8.09
N SER A 72 1.04 13.51 7.58
CA SER A 72 2.28 13.66 6.83
C SER A 72 3.52 13.63 7.75
N PRO A 73 4.69 13.15 7.25
CA PRO A 73 4.90 12.61 5.92
C PRO A 73 4.41 11.16 5.79
N VAL A 74 3.88 10.81 4.61
CA VAL A 74 3.58 9.44 4.19
C VAL A 74 4.23 9.18 2.83
N PHE A 75 4.40 7.91 2.45
CA PHE A 75 5.11 7.54 1.23
C PHE A 75 4.33 6.47 0.46
N PHE A 76 4.14 6.68 -0.84
CA PHE A 76 3.54 5.73 -1.76
C PHE A 76 4.43 5.57 -2.99
N ASP A 77 4.51 4.36 -3.54
CA ASP A 77 5.11 4.18 -4.86
C ASP A 77 4.24 4.81 -5.94
N TYR A 78 2.97 4.46 -5.98
CA TYR A 78 2.03 4.93 -7.00
C TYR A 78 0.82 5.66 -6.40
N GLY A 79 0.35 5.27 -5.24
CA GLY A 79 -0.87 5.76 -4.60
C GLY A 79 -2.15 5.28 -5.31
N CYS A 80 -2.20 5.38 -6.62
CA CYS A 80 -3.37 5.02 -7.42
C CYS A 80 -3.75 3.53 -7.37
N ASN A 81 -2.87 2.66 -6.91
CA ASN A 81 -3.15 1.23 -6.71
C ASN A 81 -3.64 0.93 -5.27
N THR A 82 -3.70 1.93 -4.41
CA THR A 82 -4.21 1.82 -3.04
C THR A 82 -5.65 2.31 -2.97
N HIS A 83 -6.52 1.47 -2.43
CA HIS A 83 -7.96 1.71 -2.30
C HIS A 83 -8.33 1.63 -0.83
N VAL A 84 -8.95 2.67 -0.29
CA VAL A 84 -9.32 2.73 1.12
C VAL A 84 -10.83 2.88 1.29
N GLY A 85 -11.36 2.23 2.31
CA GLY A 85 -12.74 2.35 2.74
C GLY A 85 -13.02 3.65 3.48
N LYS A 86 -14.12 3.66 4.23
CA LYS A 86 -14.58 4.82 5.00
C LYS A 86 -13.79 4.95 6.31
N ARG A 87 -13.60 6.20 6.76
CA ARG A 87 -12.97 6.53 8.05
C ARG A 87 -11.58 5.94 8.23
N PHE A 88 -10.86 5.82 7.11
CA PHE A 88 -9.46 5.37 7.11
C PHE A 88 -8.57 6.39 7.82
N TYR A 89 -7.75 5.93 8.74
CA TYR A 89 -6.73 6.74 9.41
C TYR A 89 -5.34 6.14 9.22
N MET A 90 -4.41 6.95 8.76
CA MET A 90 -2.99 6.60 8.64
C MET A 90 -2.15 7.61 9.37
N ASN A 91 -1.38 7.16 10.38
CA ASN A 91 -0.44 8.00 11.11
C ASN A 91 0.81 8.29 10.26
N ALA A 92 1.65 9.21 10.73
CA ALA A 92 2.85 9.67 10.03
C ALA A 92 3.89 8.57 9.80
N MET A 93 4.78 8.80 8.83
CA MET A 93 5.90 7.94 8.45
C MET A 93 5.49 6.57 7.90
N CYS A 94 4.23 6.39 7.52
CA CYS A 94 3.79 5.15 6.88
C CYS A 94 4.29 5.07 5.44
N VAL A 95 4.53 3.83 4.97
CA VAL A 95 5.01 3.52 3.63
C VAL A 95 4.11 2.48 3.00
N ILE A 96 3.60 2.73 1.79
CA ILE A 96 2.88 1.75 0.98
C ILE A 96 3.58 1.63 -0.38
N LEU A 97 4.21 0.48 -0.64
CA LEU A 97 4.79 0.15 -1.93
C LEU A 97 3.72 -0.61 -2.75
N ASP A 98 2.84 0.15 -3.38
CA ASP A 98 1.65 -0.35 -4.09
C ASP A 98 1.93 -0.65 -5.58
N CYS A 99 2.96 -1.45 -5.84
CA CYS A 99 3.21 -2.00 -7.17
C CYS A 99 2.09 -2.96 -7.62
N ALA A 100 1.42 -3.64 -6.69
CA ALA A 100 0.15 -4.33 -6.91
C ALA A 100 -0.95 -3.66 -6.09
N ARG A 101 -2.19 -4.07 -6.34
CA ARG A 101 -3.37 -3.55 -5.66
C ARG A 101 -3.31 -3.75 -4.15
N VAL A 102 -3.61 -2.68 -3.40
CA VAL A 102 -3.80 -2.69 -1.95
C VAL A 102 -5.24 -2.28 -1.65
N ASP A 103 -6.04 -3.21 -1.13
CA ASP A 103 -7.41 -2.95 -0.70
C ASP A 103 -7.45 -2.86 0.82
N ILE A 104 -7.98 -1.75 1.35
CA ILE A 104 -8.12 -1.48 2.78
C ILE A 104 -9.59 -1.17 3.06
N GLY A 105 -10.19 -1.89 4.00
CA GLY A 105 -11.60 -1.78 4.36
C GLY A 105 -11.99 -0.52 5.12
N ASP A 106 -13.20 -0.53 5.68
CA ASP A 106 -13.75 0.54 6.51
C ASP A 106 -13.15 0.51 7.92
N ASP A 107 -13.06 1.67 8.58
CA ASP A 107 -12.62 1.80 9.99
C ASP A 107 -11.20 1.24 10.28
N VAL A 108 -10.30 1.33 9.33
CA VAL A 108 -8.93 0.85 9.50
C VAL A 108 -8.04 1.95 10.05
N LEU A 109 -7.24 1.59 11.08
CA LEU A 109 -6.32 2.49 11.76
C LEU A 109 -4.88 2.02 11.60
N PHE A 110 -4.02 2.84 11.00
CA PHE A 110 -2.58 2.61 10.94
C PHE A 110 -1.86 3.49 11.98
N GLY A 111 -1.09 2.84 12.85
CA GLY A 111 -0.13 3.52 13.71
C GLY A 111 1.04 4.13 12.92
N PRO A 112 1.94 4.89 13.57
CA PRO A 112 3.06 5.51 12.88
C PRO A 112 4.03 4.46 12.32
N SER A 113 4.65 4.78 11.18
CA SER A 113 5.67 3.93 10.55
C SER A 113 5.18 2.54 10.14
N VAL A 114 3.87 2.34 9.90
CA VAL A 114 3.35 1.11 9.32
C VAL A 114 3.84 0.99 7.88
N GLN A 115 4.22 -0.22 7.48
CA GLN A 115 4.79 -0.52 6.17
C GLN A 115 3.99 -1.61 5.48
N VAL A 116 3.54 -1.37 4.25
CA VAL A 116 2.77 -2.30 3.42
C VAL A 116 3.53 -2.50 2.11
N TYR A 117 4.02 -3.69 1.86
CA TYR A 117 4.87 -3.99 0.71
C TYR A 117 4.20 -5.00 -0.21
N THR A 118 3.86 -4.60 -1.43
CA THR A 118 3.40 -5.52 -2.46
C THR A 118 4.53 -6.00 -3.36
N ALA A 119 5.62 -5.22 -3.45
CA ALA A 119 6.77 -5.47 -4.32
C ALA A 119 7.68 -6.59 -3.81
N GLU A 120 8.23 -7.37 -4.73
CA GLU A 120 9.18 -8.45 -4.49
C GLU A 120 10.31 -8.42 -5.52
N HIS A 121 11.52 -8.68 -5.07
CA HIS A 121 12.66 -8.95 -5.95
C HIS A 121 12.96 -10.46 -5.99
N PRO A 122 13.49 -10.98 -7.11
CA PRO A 122 13.97 -12.35 -7.17
C PRO A 122 14.98 -12.66 -6.05
N VAL A 123 14.81 -13.78 -5.38
CA VAL A 123 15.76 -14.26 -4.36
C VAL A 123 17.09 -14.64 -5.03
N ASP A 124 17.03 -15.22 -6.23
CA ASP A 124 18.23 -15.50 -7.02
C ASP A 124 18.99 -14.21 -7.39
N PRO A 125 20.27 -14.07 -7.01
CA PRO A 125 21.05 -12.86 -7.27
C PRO A 125 21.21 -12.55 -8.76
N ALA A 126 21.37 -13.57 -9.61
CA ALA A 126 21.53 -13.35 -11.05
C ALA A 126 20.25 -12.81 -11.69
N ALA A 127 19.10 -13.38 -11.32
CA ALA A 127 17.79 -12.86 -11.75
C ALA A 127 17.56 -11.44 -11.24
N ARG A 128 17.89 -11.13 -9.98
CA ARG A 128 17.73 -9.80 -9.39
C ARG A 128 18.54 -8.71 -10.11
N LEU A 129 19.74 -9.05 -10.59
CA LEU A 129 20.58 -8.12 -11.37
C LEU A 129 19.97 -7.71 -12.70
N THR A 130 18.99 -8.44 -13.22
CA THR A 130 18.27 -8.05 -14.46
C THR A 130 17.33 -6.85 -14.27
N GLY A 131 17.07 -6.43 -13.01
CA GLY A 131 16.11 -5.37 -12.70
C GLY A 131 14.64 -5.81 -12.78
N VAL A 132 14.40 -7.13 -12.91
CA VAL A 132 13.04 -7.68 -12.90
C VAL A 132 12.50 -7.72 -11.47
N GLU A 133 11.25 -7.32 -11.34
CA GLU A 133 10.45 -7.32 -10.10
C GLU A 133 9.16 -8.08 -10.31
N SER A 134 8.48 -8.40 -9.23
CA SER A 134 7.10 -8.86 -9.21
C SER A 134 6.34 -8.22 -8.06
N ALA A 135 5.02 -8.33 -8.07
CA ALA A 135 4.22 -7.80 -6.97
C ALA A 135 3.01 -8.70 -6.71
N ARG A 136 2.59 -8.79 -5.44
CA ARG A 136 1.40 -9.52 -5.02
C ARG A 136 0.46 -8.60 -4.24
N PRO A 137 -0.87 -8.63 -4.55
CA PRO A 137 -1.83 -7.74 -3.91
C PRO A 137 -1.96 -8.03 -2.42
N ILE A 138 -2.33 -7.00 -1.66
CA ILE A 138 -2.61 -7.09 -0.23
C ILE A 138 -4.07 -6.68 0.01
N LYS A 139 -4.74 -7.42 0.92
CA LYS A 139 -6.09 -7.07 1.39
C LYS A 139 -6.09 -6.92 2.89
N ILE A 140 -6.76 -5.86 3.37
CA ILE A 140 -6.97 -5.58 4.79
C ILE A 140 -8.47 -5.37 4.96
N GLY A 141 -9.09 -6.18 5.81
CA GLY A 141 -10.53 -6.13 6.09
C GLY A 141 -10.96 -4.89 6.86
N ASP A 142 -12.20 -4.93 7.32
CA ASP A 142 -12.81 -3.83 8.08
C ASP A 142 -12.39 -3.87 9.55
N ASN A 143 -12.39 -2.69 10.21
CA ASN A 143 -12.14 -2.54 11.65
C ASN A 143 -10.79 -3.18 12.07
N VAL A 144 -9.74 -2.93 11.31
CA VAL A 144 -8.39 -3.44 11.58
C VAL A 144 -7.54 -2.35 12.22
N TRP A 145 -6.85 -2.69 13.31
CA TRP A 145 -5.85 -1.83 13.91
C TRP A 145 -4.45 -2.39 13.67
N VAL A 146 -3.62 -1.63 12.96
CA VAL A 146 -2.22 -1.94 12.70
C VAL A 146 -1.34 -1.09 13.61
N GLY A 147 -0.68 -1.73 14.57
CA GLY A 147 0.24 -1.09 15.50
C GLY A 147 1.47 -0.50 14.81
N GLY A 148 2.01 0.58 15.40
CA GLY A 148 3.15 1.30 14.81
C GLY A 148 4.35 0.43 14.49
N GLY A 149 5.01 0.70 13.37
CA GLY A 149 6.16 -0.04 12.89
C GLY A 149 5.89 -1.47 12.42
N ALA A 150 4.62 -1.90 12.35
CA ALA A 150 4.28 -3.20 11.78
C ALA A 150 4.54 -3.23 10.27
N ILE A 151 4.93 -4.39 9.75
CA ILE A 151 5.23 -4.63 8.33
C ILE A 151 4.29 -5.71 7.81
N ILE A 152 3.61 -5.45 6.70
CA ILE A 152 2.74 -6.39 6.00
C ILE A 152 3.41 -6.79 4.69
N LEU A 153 3.68 -8.08 4.50
CA LEU A 153 4.41 -8.60 3.35
C LEU A 153 3.51 -8.91 2.16
N PRO A 154 4.08 -9.01 0.94
CA PRO A 154 3.36 -9.21 -0.30
C PRO A 154 2.42 -10.42 -0.29
N GLY A 155 1.21 -10.24 -0.82
CA GLY A 155 0.22 -11.30 -0.99
C GLY A 155 -0.60 -11.64 0.25
N VAL A 156 -0.40 -10.93 1.38
CA VAL A 156 -1.11 -11.18 2.63
C VAL A 156 -2.55 -10.67 2.57
N THR A 157 -3.48 -11.50 3.08
CA THR A 157 -4.86 -11.11 3.38
C THR A 157 -5.05 -11.03 4.90
N ILE A 158 -5.55 -9.89 5.39
CA ILE A 158 -5.90 -9.67 6.79
C ILE A 158 -7.42 -9.58 6.89
N GLY A 159 -8.00 -10.41 7.74
CA GLY A 159 -9.44 -10.46 8.00
C GLY A 159 -9.97 -9.23 8.74
N ASN A 160 -11.27 -9.27 9.04
CA ASN A 160 -11.96 -8.19 9.77
C ASN A 160 -11.68 -8.24 11.27
N GLY A 161 -11.73 -7.10 11.97
CA GLY A 161 -11.60 -7.02 13.41
C GLY A 161 -10.23 -7.46 13.95
N VAL A 162 -9.19 -7.43 13.13
CA VAL A 162 -7.83 -7.86 13.50
C VAL A 162 -7.07 -6.73 14.18
N THR A 163 -6.30 -7.08 15.21
CA THR A 163 -5.27 -6.20 15.77
C THR A 163 -3.88 -6.76 15.48
N ILE A 164 -3.02 -5.95 14.85
CA ILE A 164 -1.61 -6.28 14.62
C ILE A 164 -0.77 -5.48 15.62
N GLY A 165 -0.03 -6.17 16.49
CA GLY A 165 0.81 -5.52 17.49
C GLY A 165 1.96 -4.73 16.86
N ALA A 166 2.40 -3.67 17.55
CA ALA A 166 3.50 -2.82 17.09
C ALA A 166 4.79 -3.63 16.81
N GLY A 167 5.51 -3.27 15.74
CA GLY A 167 6.74 -3.94 15.32
C GLY A 167 6.57 -5.35 14.78
N SER A 168 5.35 -5.82 14.55
CA SER A 168 5.09 -7.16 14.00
C SER A 168 5.38 -7.24 12.51
N VAL A 169 5.82 -8.42 12.04
CA VAL A 169 6.00 -8.71 10.61
C VAL A 169 5.00 -9.78 10.17
N VAL A 170 3.97 -9.37 9.43
CA VAL A 170 2.90 -10.26 8.96
C VAL A 170 3.34 -10.90 7.65
N THR A 171 3.60 -12.21 7.72
CA THR A 171 4.16 -13.00 6.60
C THR A 171 3.16 -14.00 6.01
N LYS A 172 1.95 -14.12 6.59
CA LYS A 172 0.88 -15.04 6.19
C LYS A 172 -0.47 -14.41 6.44
N ASP A 173 -1.50 -14.96 5.81
CA ASP A 173 -2.88 -14.53 6.02
C ASP A 173 -3.28 -14.62 7.50
N VAL A 174 -4.11 -13.65 7.91
CA VAL A 174 -4.61 -13.52 9.29
C VAL A 174 -6.13 -13.65 9.25
N PRO A 175 -6.72 -14.61 9.97
CA PRO A 175 -8.18 -14.75 10.01
C PRO A 175 -8.86 -13.62 10.79
N ASP A 176 -10.20 -13.55 10.70
CA ASP A 176 -11.00 -12.54 11.40
C ASP A 176 -10.85 -12.63 12.93
N ASN A 177 -11.04 -11.50 13.60
CA ASN A 177 -11.21 -11.36 15.05
C ASN A 177 -10.06 -11.99 15.87
N VAL A 178 -8.83 -11.69 15.50
CA VAL A 178 -7.63 -12.13 16.23
C VAL A 178 -6.66 -10.98 16.52
N VAL A 179 -5.80 -11.20 17.50
CA VAL A 179 -4.62 -10.38 17.76
C VAL A 179 -3.39 -11.15 17.32
N VAL A 180 -2.56 -10.54 16.49
CA VAL A 180 -1.26 -11.10 16.06
C VAL A 180 -0.11 -10.21 16.48
N VAL A 181 1.00 -10.80 16.91
CA VAL A 181 2.21 -10.09 17.33
C VAL A 181 3.49 -10.84 16.94
N GLY A 182 4.58 -10.12 16.83
CA GLY A 182 5.93 -10.67 16.69
C GLY A 182 6.47 -10.69 15.25
N ASN A 183 7.69 -11.18 15.12
CA ASN A 183 8.38 -11.39 13.83
C ASN A 183 8.92 -12.83 13.75
N PRO A 184 8.33 -13.69 12.92
CA PRO A 184 7.08 -13.48 12.19
C PRO A 184 5.84 -13.44 13.12
N ALA A 185 4.82 -12.70 12.71
CA ALA A 185 3.59 -12.53 13.50
C ALA A 185 2.87 -13.87 13.74
N ARG A 186 2.35 -14.04 14.97
CA ARG A 186 1.58 -15.21 15.39
C ARG A 186 0.32 -14.78 16.14
N ILE A 187 -0.74 -15.56 16.03
CA ILE A 187 -1.97 -15.35 16.79
C ILE A 187 -1.67 -15.58 18.28
N VAL A 188 -1.98 -14.57 19.10
CA VAL A 188 -1.82 -14.64 20.56
C VAL A 188 -3.15 -14.58 21.29
N LYS A 189 -4.23 -14.14 20.60
CA LYS A 189 -5.56 -14.02 21.20
C LYS A 189 -6.63 -14.05 20.10
N HIS A 190 -7.78 -14.61 20.41
CA HIS A 190 -9.04 -14.44 19.69
C HIS A 190 -9.90 -13.40 20.41
N VAL A 191 -10.62 -12.54 19.65
CA VAL A 191 -11.41 -11.42 20.17
C VAL A 191 -12.90 -11.74 20.09
#